data_bf172583efb1ba960c96acee8304f40f
#
_entry.id   bf172583efb1ba960c96acee8304f40f
#
_cell.length_a   1.000
_cell.length_b   1.000
_cell.length_c   1.000
_cell.angle_alpha   90.00
_cell.angle_beta   90.00
_cell.angle_gamma   90.00
#
_symmetry.space_group_name_H-M   'P 1'
#
loop_
_entity.id
_entity.type
_entity.pdbx_description
1 polymer ?
#
loop_
_entity_poly.entity_id
_entity_poly.type
_entity_poly.pdbx_seq_one_letter_code
_entity_poly.pdbx_strand_id
1 'polypeptide(L)'
;MDQIPNSAAPIRSADRVPLRVATQGRRGRGVVADAPIAKGTLVERSPVLIIPHADRGAADDTIVFTYVFMWEHGTVEEDLYKHEGRAAIALGFTSLLNHSYTPNCDFVRHIDELAIDLLAHRDIAAGEELTIDYQMTLWFTPE
;
A
#
# COMPACT_ATOMS: atom_id res chain seq x y z
N MET A 1 30.08 6.85 -2.85
CA MET A 1 29.40 5.55 -2.71
C MET A 1 27.93 5.74 -2.99
N ASP A 2 27.39 4.94 -3.88
CA ASP A 2 26.01 5.05 -4.24
C ASP A 2 25.11 4.72 -3.05
N GLN A 3 24.02 5.44 -2.92
CA GLN A 3 23.06 5.16 -1.85
C GLN A 3 22.36 3.83 -2.11
N ILE A 4 22.25 3.04 -1.07
CA ILE A 4 21.47 1.81 -1.10
C ILE A 4 19.99 2.21 -1.18
N PRO A 5 19.18 1.70 -2.15
CA PRO A 5 17.80 2.14 -2.34
C PRO A 5 16.90 2.01 -1.11
N ASN A 6 17.18 1.11 -0.19
CA ASN A 6 16.35 0.88 0.99
C ASN A 6 17.00 1.43 2.27
N SER A 7 17.77 2.50 2.14
CA SER A 7 18.45 3.15 3.26
C SER A 7 17.81 4.49 3.57
N ALA A 8 17.25 4.62 4.74
CA ALA A 8 16.60 5.85 5.23
C ALA A 8 16.71 5.93 6.74
N ALA A 9 16.26 7.07 7.31
CA ALA A 9 16.18 7.22 8.75
C ALA A 9 15.25 6.15 9.37
N PRO A 10 15.49 5.74 10.61
CA PRO A 10 14.64 4.73 11.26
C PRO A 10 13.17 5.17 11.31
N ILE A 11 12.28 4.21 11.03
CA ILE A 11 10.84 4.39 11.15
C ILE A 11 10.41 3.76 12.48
N ARG A 12 9.76 4.57 13.32
CA ARG A 12 9.26 4.09 14.60
C ARG A 12 7.83 3.63 14.48
N SER A 13 7.46 2.61 15.23
CA SER A 13 6.06 2.21 15.34
C SER A 13 5.28 3.36 15.98
N ALA A 14 4.18 3.75 15.33
CA ALA A 14 3.16 4.56 15.97
C ALA A 14 2.39 3.70 17.00
N ASP A 15 1.55 4.32 17.83
CA ASP A 15 0.61 3.58 18.65
C ASP A 15 -0.22 2.67 17.74
N ARG A 16 -0.29 1.41 18.11
CA ARG A 16 -0.90 0.42 17.23
C ARG A 16 -2.40 0.56 17.19
N VAL A 17 -2.91 0.81 16.00
CA VAL A 17 -4.33 0.64 15.71
C VAL A 17 -4.59 -0.86 15.56
N PRO A 18 -5.55 -1.45 16.29
CA PRO A 18 -5.81 -2.89 16.19
C PRO A 18 -6.36 -3.27 14.82
N LEU A 19 -5.63 -4.11 14.11
CA LEU A 19 -5.98 -4.61 12.78
C LEU A 19 -5.86 -6.13 12.77
N ARG A 20 -6.59 -6.78 11.88
CA ARG A 20 -6.41 -8.20 11.60
C ARG A 20 -6.56 -8.48 10.12
N VAL A 21 -5.92 -9.54 9.66
CA VAL A 21 -6.10 -10.06 8.31
C VAL A 21 -7.24 -11.07 8.33
N ALA A 22 -8.17 -10.92 7.41
CA ALA A 22 -9.32 -11.81 7.31
C ALA A 22 -9.64 -12.10 5.84
N THR A 23 -10.28 -13.25 5.61
CA THR A 23 -10.75 -13.60 4.26
C THR A 23 -11.98 -12.78 3.92
N GLN A 24 -11.98 -12.15 2.75
CA GLN A 24 -13.03 -11.26 2.24
C GLN A 24 -13.68 -11.85 0.97
N GLY A 25 -14.32 -12.99 1.10
CA GLY A 25 -15.00 -13.63 -0.03
C GLY A 25 -14.09 -13.82 -1.24
N ARG A 26 -14.52 -13.37 -2.40
CA ARG A 26 -13.76 -13.50 -3.65
C ARG A 26 -12.49 -12.65 -3.70
N ARG A 27 -12.41 -11.61 -2.87
CA ARG A 27 -11.24 -10.73 -2.83
C ARG A 27 -10.04 -11.36 -2.14
N GLY A 28 -10.21 -12.56 -1.56
CA GLY A 28 -9.17 -13.22 -0.81
C GLY A 28 -8.97 -12.56 0.56
N ARG A 29 -7.72 -12.39 0.97
CA ARG A 29 -7.41 -11.74 2.25
C ARG A 29 -7.58 -10.24 2.15
N GLY A 30 -8.00 -9.63 3.24
CA GLY A 30 -8.06 -8.20 3.41
C GLY A 30 -7.74 -7.81 4.84
N VAL A 31 -7.78 -6.54 5.14
CA VAL A 31 -7.48 -6.00 6.47
C VAL A 31 -8.76 -5.45 7.08
N VAL A 32 -9.03 -5.84 8.31
CA VAL A 32 -10.26 -5.48 9.04
C VAL A 32 -9.88 -4.77 10.33
N ALA A 33 -10.63 -3.74 10.69
CA ALA A 33 -10.47 -3.03 11.95
C ALA A 33 -11.00 -3.88 13.11
N ASP A 34 -10.21 -4.05 14.16
CA ASP A 34 -10.64 -4.74 15.40
C ASP A 34 -11.23 -3.80 16.44
N ALA A 35 -11.15 -2.50 16.18
CA ALA A 35 -11.74 -1.46 17.03
C ALA A 35 -12.13 -0.28 16.14
N PRO A 36 -13.01 0.61 16.60
CA PRO A 36 -13.35 1.81 15.85
C PRO A 36 -12.11 2.67 15.58
N ILE A 37 -12.02 3.23 14.39
CA ILE A 37 -10.94 4.12 13.98
C ILE A 37 -11.56 5.46 13.60
N ALA A 38 -11.13 6.53 14.25
CA ALA A 38 -11.64 7.87 13.96
C ALA A 38 -11.03 8.42 12.68
N LYS A 39 -11.83 9.20 11.95
CA LYS A 39 -11.36 9.95 10.78
C LYS A 39 -10.09 10.73 11.13
N GLY A 40 -9.12 10.71 10.22
CA GLY A 40 -7.84 11.42 10.38
C GLY A 40 -6.78 10.64 11.15
N THR A 41 -7.11 9.45 11.67
CA THR A 41 -6.14 8.61 12.38
C THR A 41 -5.06 8.11 11.43
N LEU A 42 -3.80 8.22 11.85
CA LEU A 42 -2.71 7.49 11.21
C LEU A 42 -2.85 6.02 11.61
N VAL A 43 -3.30 5.19 10.67
CA VAL A 43 -3.57 3.77 10.94
C VAL A 43 -2.27 2.99 11.00
N GLU A 44 -1.38 3.25 10.06
CA GLU A 44 -0.10 2.54 9.97
C GLU A 44 0.91 3.38 9.20
N ARG A 45 2.15 3.38 9.66
CA ARG A 45 3.29 3.82 8.85
C ARG A 45 4.13 2.59 8.52
N SER A 46 4.22 2.27 7.24
CA SER A 46 4.96 1.11 6.77
C SER A 46 6.27 1.54 6.16
N PRO A 47 7.41 0.98 6.59
CA PRO A 47 8.60 1.08 5.77
C PRO A 47 8.36 0.35 4.46
N VAL A 48 9.04 0.76 3.40
CA VAL A 48 8.88 0.12 2.10
C VAL A 48 10.17 -0.53 1.65
N LEU A 49 10.01 -1.62 0.89
CA LEU A 49 11.10 -2.24 0.15
C LEU A 49 10.99 -1.74 -1.29
N ILE A 50 12.03 -1.06 -1.75
CA ILE A 50 12.07 -0.54 -3.12
C ILE A 50 12.52 -1.65 -4.07
N ILE A 51 11.76 -1.82 -5.14
CA ILE A 51 12.12 -2.67 -6.27
C ILE A 51 12.77 -1.78 -7.30
N PRO A 52 14.09 -1.93 -7.56
CA PRO A 52 14.78 -1.11 -8.55
C PRO A 52 14.18 -1.28 -9.93
N HIS A 53 14.32 -0.25 -10.75
CA HIS A 53 13.82 -0.28 -12.12
C HIS A 53 14.30 -1.52 -12.89
N ALA A 54 15.56 -1.90 -12.73
CA ALA A 54 16.14 -3.06 -13.41
C ALA A 54 15.46 -4.39 -13.03
N ASP A 55 14.86 -4.47 -11.83
CA ASP A 55 14.23 -5.70 -11.34
C ASP A 55 12.71 -5.74 -11.58
N ARG A 56 12.13 -4.65 -12.06
CA ARG A 56 10.67 -4.56 -12.20
C ARG A 56 10.10 -5.58 -13.15
N GLY A 57 10.76 -5.80 -14.29
CA GLY A 57 10.26 -6.77 -15.27
C GLY A 57 10.09 -8.16 -14.66
N ALA A 58 11.10 -8.63 -13.94
CA ALA A 58 11.04 -9.93 -13.29
C ALA A 58 10.01 -9.97 -12.14
N ALA A 59 9.97 -8.92 -11.32
CA ALA A 59 9.02 -8.84 -10.20
C ALA A 59 7.57 -8.77 -10.69
N ASP A 60 7.31 -8.01 -11.73
CA ASP A 60 5.96 -7.81 -12.28
C ASP A 60 5.43 -9.08 -12.97
N ASP A 61 6.30 -10.02 -13.32
CA ASP A 61 5.92 -11.33 -13.84
C ASP A 61 5.50 -12.33 -12.74
N THR A 62 5.51 -11.90 -11.50
CA THR A 62 5.17 -12.73 -10.34
C THR A 62 3.96 -12.19 -9.60
N ILE A 63 3.51 -12.93 -8.58
CA ILE A 63 2.45 -12.47 -7.68
C ILE A 63 2.79 -11.13 -7.02
N VAL A 64 4.06 -10.77 -6.93
CA VAL A 64 4.51 -9.51 -6.34
C VAL A 64 3.85 -8.30 -7.02
N PHE A 65 3.57 -8.37 -8.32
CA PHE A 65 2.89 -7.29 -9.04
C PHE A 65 1.55 -6.89 -8.39
N THR A 66 0.87 -7.83 -7.76
CA THR A 66 -0.42 -7.58 -7.09
C THR A 66 -0.28 -6.72 -5.83
N TYR A 67 0.92 -6.65 -5.25
CA TYR A 67 1.15 -6.05 -3.94
C TYR A 67 2.00 -4.77 -3.99
N VAL A 68 2.44 -4.34 -5.16
CA VAL A 68 3.32 -3.17 -5.27
C VAL A 68 2.55 -1.86 -5.36
N PHE A 69 3.19 -0.80 -4.88
CA PHE A 69 2.79 0.58 -5.12
C PHE A 69 3.74 1.18 -6.16
N MET A 70 3.20 1.95 -7.09
CA MET A 70 4.04 2.77 -7.97
C MET A 70 4.72 3.82 -7.09
N TRP A 71 6.03 3.89 -7.14
CA TRP A 71 6.75 4.71 -6.19
C TRP A 71 7.03 6.11 -6.71
N GLU A 72 7.48 6.21 -7.94
CA GLU A 72 7.81 7.48 -8.56
C GLU A 72 6.74 7.92 -9.54
N HIS A 73 6.67 9.24 -9.75
CA HIS A 73 5.67 9.80 -10.64
C HIS A 73 6.06 9.66 -12.10
N GLY A 74 5.41 8.80 -12.79
CA GLY A 74 5.05 8.89 -14.16
C GLY A 74 3.55 8.92 -14.24
N THR A 75 2.97 8.84 -15.39
CA THR A 75 1.58 8.44 -15.45
C THR A 75 1.51 7.00 -14.94
N VAL A 76 0.46 6.66 -14.22
CA VAL A 76 0.26 5.30 -13.72
C VAL A 76 0.38 4.28 -14.86
N GLU A 77 -0.11 4.64 -16.03
CA GLU A 77 -0.02 3.79 -17.22
C GLU A 77 1.41 3.58 -17.70
N GLU A 78 2.24 4.62 -17.69
CA GLU A 78 3.65 4.50 -18.05
C GLU A 78 4.40 3.62 -17.08
N ASP A 79 4.20 3.82 -15.78
CA ASP A 79 4.85 3.00 -14.77
C ASP A 79 4.38 1.55 -14.82
N LEU A 80 3.10 1.32 -15.09
CA LEU A 80 2.52 -0.01 -15.05
C LEU A 80 2.91 -0.85 -16.27
N TYR A 81 2.86 -0.25 -17.47
CA TYR A 81 3.03 -1.00 -18.71
C TYR A 81 4.42 -0.89 -19.31
N LYS A 82 5.12 0.19 -19.05
CA LYS A 82 6.48 0.38 -19.57
C LYS A 82 7.56 0.06 -18.55
N HIS A 83 7.15 -0.28 -17.32
CA HIS A 83 8.06 -0.56 -16.20
C HIS A 83 9.05 0.60 -15.96
N GLU A 84 8.59 1.84 -16.23
CA GLU A 84 9.38 3.03 -15.94
C GLU A 84 9.21 3.39 -14.46
N GLY A 85 10.23 3.92 -13.85
CA GLY A 85 10.21 4.20 -12.42
C GLY A 85 10.33 2.96 -11.56
N ARG A 86 10.33 3.19 -10.26
CA ARG A 86 10.47 2.13 -9.27
C ARG A 86 9.13 1.74 -8.69
N ALA A 87 9.07 0.55 -8.11
CA ALA A 87 7.92 0.09 -7.36
C ALA A 87 8.31 -0.11 -5.90
N ALA A 88 7.34 -0.17 -5.02
CA ALA A 88 7.57 -0.37 -3.59
C ALA A 88 6.60 -1.39 -3.02
N ILE A 89 7.09 -2.19 -2.08
CA ILE A 89 6.27 -3.08 -1.26
C ILE A 89 6.19 -2.48 0.13
N ALA A 90 4.99 -2.23 0.62
CA ALA A 90 4.77 -1.80 1.99
C ALA A 90 4.95 -2.99 2.93
N LEU A 91 5.83 -2.86 3.91
CA LEU A 91 6.15 -3.93 4.85
C LEU A 91 5.24 -3.84 6.08
N GLY A 92 3.95 -4.03 5.85
CA GLY A 92 2.94 -4.00 6.89
C GLY A 92 1.58 -4.40 6.33
N PHE A 93 0.52 -4.13 7.09
CA PHE A 93 -0.84 -4.44 6.67
C PHE A 93 -1.26 -3.68 5.40
N THR A 94 -0.69 -2.51 5.17
CA THR A 94 -1.02 -1.66 4.03
C THR A 94 -0.90 -2.40 2.70
N SER A 95 0.05 -3.32 2.56
CA SER A 95 0.23 -4.11 1.34
C SER A 95 -0.91 -5.10 1.08
N LEU A 96 -1.73 -5.40 2.07
CA LEU A 96 -2.82 -6.38 1.98
C LEU A 96 -4.21 -5.75 1.85
N LEU A 97 -4.32 -4.41 1.80
CA LEU A 97 -5.60 -3.76 1.65
C LEU A 97 -6.16 -4.00 0.25
N ASN A 98 -7.46 -4.29 0.19
CA ASN A 98 -8.15 -4.42 -1.07
C ASN A 98 -8.49 -3.05 -1.66
N HIS A 99 -8.66 -3.02 -2.98
CA HIS A 99 -9.04 -1.83 -3.72
C HIS A 99 -10.53 -1.53 -3.55
N SER A 100 -10.85 -0.23 -3.47
CA SER A 100 -12.21 0.28 -3.65
C SER A 100 -12.14 1.63 -4.35
N TYR A 101 -13.12 1.94 -5.18
CA TYR A 101 -13.28 3.29 -5.73
C TYR A 101 -13.95 4.24 -4.75
N THR A 102 -14.48 3.70 -3.64
CA THR A 102 -15.03 4.48 -2.52
C THR A 102 -14.33 4.07 -1.23
N PRO A 103 -13.00 4.27 -1.14
CA PRO A 103 -12.22 3.74 -0.04
C PRO A 103 -12.50 4.47 1.27
N ASN A 104 -12.19 3.82 2.39
CA ASN A 104 -12.23 4.45 3.70
C ASN A 104 -10.85 4.91 4.19
N CYS A 105 -9.80 4.58 3.46
CA CYS A 105 -8.44 5.01 3.77
C CYS A 105 -7.78 5.68 2.59
N ASP A 106 -6.84 6.56 2.90
CA ASP A 106 -5.91 7.15 1.95
C ASP A 106 -4.51 6.65 2.27
N PHE A 107 -3.65 6.60 1.27
CA PHE A 107 -2.24 6.35 1.51
C PHE A 107 -1.39 7.50 0.98
N VAL A 108 -0.30 7.80 1.68
CA VAL A 108 0.63 8.87 1.34
C VAL A 108 2.03 8.29 1.25
N ARG A 109 2.68 8.49 0.11
CA ARG A 109 4.06 8.06 -0.11
C ARG A 109 5.00 9.14 0.39
N HIS A 110 5.90 8.77 1.29
CA HIS A 110 6.97 9.61 1.76
C HIS A 110 8.27 9.15 1.10
N ILE A 111 8.57 9.76 -0.05
CA ILE A 111 9.65 9.28 -0.95
C ILE A 111 11.01 9.30 -0.26
N ASP A 112 11.34 10.41 0.40
CA ASP A 112 12.66 10.55 1.03
C ASP A 112 12.81 9.69 2.28
N GLU A 113 11.70 9.38 2.95
CA GLU A 113 11.69 8.61 4.18
C GLU A 113 11.51 7.12 3.94
N LEU A 114 11.26 6.71 2.71
CA LEU A 114 11.00 5.32 2.31
C LEU A 114 9.89 4.70 3.16
N ALA A 115 8.75 5.39 3.21
CA ALA A 115 7.59 4.98 3.99
C ALA A 115 6.29 5.29 3.26
N ILE A 116 5.25 4.53 3.62
CA ILE A 116 3.87 4.82 3.25
C ILE A 116 3.05 4.97 4.52
N ASP A 117 2.31 6.07 4.64
CA ASP A 117 1.32 6.28 5.68
C ASP A 117 -0.06 5.86 5.19
N LEU A 118 -0.77 5.12 6.01
CA LEU A 118 -2.17 4.77 5.81
C LEU A 118 -3.01 5.60 6.79
N LEU A 119 -3.97 6.35 6.28
CA LEU A 119 -4.77 7.30 7.04
C LEU A 119 -6.25 6.97 6.89
N ALA A 120 -7.00 7.03 7.99
CA ALA A 120 -8.44 6.91 7.93
C ALA A 120 -9.04 8.18 7.34
N HIS A 121 -9.74 8.06 6.25
CA HIS A 121 -10.33 9.18 5.53
C HIS A 121 -11.76 9.47 5.98
N ARG A 122 -12.36 8.54 6.70
CA ARG A 122 -13.59 8.69 7.45
C ARG A 122 -13.56 7.82 8.70
N ASP A 123 -14.57 7.89 9.54
CA ASP A 123 -14.71 6.97 10.66
C ASP A 123 -14.90 5.54 10.14
N ILE A 124 -14.20 4.59 10.75
CA ILE A 124 -14.25 3.18 10.39
C ILE A 124 -14.76 2.41 11.61
N ALA A 125 -15.79 1.60 11.41
CA ALA A 125 -16.36 0.81 12.50
C ALA A 125 -15.51 -0.45 12.76
N ALA A 126 -15.57 -0.96 13.98
CA ALA A 126 -15.01 -2.27 14.30
C ALA A 126 -15.66 -3.32 13.39
N GLY A 127 -14.87 -4.20 12.80
CA GLY A 127 -15.32 -5.23 11.85
C GLY A 127 -15.40 -4.76 10.40
N GLU A 128 -15.21 -3.48 10.14
CA GLU A 128 -15.22 -2.95 8.79
C GLU A 128 -13.88 -3.21 8.10
N GLU A 129 -13.92 -3.58 6.82
CA GLU A 129 -12.72 -3.75 6.02
C GLU A 129 -12.11 -2.40 5.66
N LEU A 130 -10.78 -2.28 5.79
CA LEU A 130 -10.04 -1.12 5.32
C LEU A 130 -9.72 -1.28 3.84
N THR A 131 -9.97 -0.22 3.07
CA THR A 131 -9.75 -0.23 1.62
C THR A 131 -9.04 1.05 1.19
N ILE A 132 -8.33 0.95 0.07
CA ILE A 132 -7.69 2.08 -0.59
C ILE A 132 -8.03 2.08 -2.07
N ASP A 133 -7.89 3.23 -2.73
CA ASP A 133 -7.88 3.29 -4.18
C ASP A 133 -6.43 3.07 -4.63
N TYR A 134 -6.17 2.02 -5.39
CA TYR A 134 -4.82 1.70 -5.87
C TYR A 134 -4.27 2.76 -6.83
N GLN A 135 -5.13 3.63 -7.36
CA GLN A 135 -4.74 4.70 -8.28
C GLN A 135 -4.09 4.15 -9.57
N MET A 136 -4.55 3.00 -10.03
CA MET A 136 -4.07 2.39 -11.26
C MET A 136 -5.19 1.61 -11.95
N THR A 137 -5.02 1.37 -13.26
CA THR A 137 -5.97 0.56 -14.00
C THR A 137 -5.97 -0.86 -13.47
N LEU A 138 -7.14 -1.33 -13.05
CA LEU A 138 -7.28 -2.68 -12.53
C LEU A 138 -7.37 -3.70 -13.65
N TRP A 139 -6.75 -4.85 -13.43
CA TRP A 139 -6.85 -6.01 -14.31
C TRP A 139 -8.01 -6.94 -13.93
N PHE A 140 -8.75 -6.59 -12.89
CA PHE A 140 -9.89 -7.36 -12.38
C PHE A 140 -11.04 -6.40 -12.07
N THR A 141 -12.26 -6.95 -11.93
CA THR A 141 -13.43 -6.17 -11.51
C THR A 141 -13.46 -6.13 -9.98
N PRO A 142 -13.43 -4.94 -9.35
CA PRO A 142 -13.54 -4.84 -7.90
C PRO A 142 -14.95 -5.20 -7.43
N GLU A 143 -15.02 -5.83 -6.28
CA GLU A 143 -16.28 -6.12 -5.62
C GLU A 143 -16.79 -4.96 -4.79
#